data_872aadda887023b525768104effd3a0b
#
_entry.id   872aadda887023b525768104effd3a0b
#
_cell.length_a   1.000
_cell.length_b   1.000
_cell.length_c   1.000
_cell.angle_alpha   90.00
_cell.angle_beta   90.00
_cell.angle_gamma   90.00
#
_symmetry.space_group_name_H-M   'P 1'
#
loop_
_entity.id
_entity.type
_entity.pdbx_description
1 polymer ?
#
loop_
_entity_poly.entity_id
_entity_poly.type
_entity_poly.pdbx_seq_one_letter_code
_entity_poly.pdbx_strand_id
1 'polypeptide(L)'
;MRQPSFLLTKEATVFQYTHGVKDSEQISPDAYTFDQFFLDRPGNDAIQLDLLHNYQSNIALYDGWHEYFHNQQPRMLIVWGKNDPFFTVEGAKAYQSDLPKAELHLIDTGHFALEDSSEFLAARIRKFFRVGERPQIETH
;
A
#
# COMPACT_ATOMS: atom_id res chain seq x y z
N MET A 1 -13.38 -30.27 -6.32
CA MET A 1 -12.22 -29.40 -5.99
C MET A 1 -12.50 -28.02 -6.54
N ARG A 2 -12.55 -26.98 -5.70
CA ARG A 2 -12.58 -25.60 -6.20
C ARG A 2 -11.22 -25.32 -6.84
N GLN A 3 -11.19 -24.84 -8.07
CA GLN A 3 -9.95 -24.32 -8.64
C GLN A 3 -9.51 -23.12 -7.80
N PRO A 4 -8.24 -23.03 -7.40
CA PRO A 4 -7.75 -21.83 -6.72
C PRO A 4 -8.03 -20.61 -7.61
N SER A 5 -8.47 -19.51 -7.00
CA SER A 5 -8.58 -18.25 -7.71
C SER A 5 -7.24 -17.93 -8.37
N PHE A 6 -7.25 -17.44 -9.60
CA PHE A 6 -6.01 -17.02 -10.30
C PHE A 6 -5.14 -16.13 -9.40
N LEU A 7 -5.76 -15.28 -8.59
CA LEU A 7 -5.07 -14.36 -7.67
C LEU A 7 -4.20 -15.05 -6.61
N LEU A 8 -4.40 -16.35 -6.35
CA LEU A 8 -3.63 -17.13 -5.36
C LEU A 8 -2.58 -18.03 -6.00
N THR A 9 -2.33 -17.89 -7.31
CA THR A 9 -1.29 -18.66 -8.02
C THR A 9 0.07 -17.99 -7.88
N LYS A 10 1.14 -18.77 -8.02
CA LYS A 10 2.51 -18.26 -8.02
C LYS A 10 2.73 -17.17 -9.09
N GLU A 11 2.16 -17.35 -10.27
CA GLU A 11 2.26 -16.39 -11.37
C GLU A 11 1.61 -15.05 -10.98
N ALA A 12 0.46 -15.09 -10.32
CA ALA A 12 -0.21 -13.88 -9.83
C ALA A 12 0.58 -13.22 -8.70
N THR A 13 1.18 -14.01 -7.79
CA THR A 13 2.03 -13.46 -6.73
C THR A 13 3.26 -12.77 -7.32
N VAL A 14 3.98 -13.41 -8.25
CA VAL A 14 5.13 -12.80 -8.95
C VAL A 14 4.70 -11.53 -9.69
N PHE A 15 3.56 -11.57 -10.39
CA PHE A 15 3.03 -10.41 -11.10
C PHE A 15 2.79 -9.22 -10.16
N GLN A 16 2.22 -9.45 -8.98
CA GLN A 16 1.98 -8.39 -7.99
C GLN A 16 3.28 -7.69 -7.56
N TYR A 17 4.37 -8.44 -7.43
CA TYR A 17 5.68 -7.91 -7.02
C TYR A 17 6.42 -7.20 -8.15
N THR A 18 6.30 -7.67 -9.38
CA THR A 18 7.17 -7.25 -10.49
C THR A 18 6.51 -6.32 -11.49
N HIS A 19 5.17 -6.33 -11.58
CA HIS A 19 4.47 -5.49 -12.56
C HIS A 19 4.58 -4.00 -12.21
N GLY A 20 4.92 -3.18 -13.20
CA GLY A 20 5.05 -1.74 -13.03
C GLY A 20 6.35 -1.28 -12.37
N VAL A 21 7.21 -2.20 -11.93
CA VAL A 21 8.54 -1.92 -11.41
C VAL A 21 9.48 -1.60 -12.57
N LYS A 22 10.33 -0.60 -12.39
CA LYS A 22 11.26 -0.14 -13.44
C LYS A 22 12.32 -1.20 -13.78
N ASP A 23 12.81 -1.89 -12.76
CA ASP A 23 13.81 -2.95 -12.88
C ASP A 23 13.40 -4.12 -11.98
N SER A 24 12.70 -5.08 -12.59
CA SER A 24 12.18 -6.25 -11.87
C SER A 24 13.28 -7.19 -11.37
N GLU A 25 14.52 -7.08 -11.88
CA GLU A 25 15.65 -7.89 -11.40
C GLU A 25 16.12 -7.45 -10.00
N GLN A 26 15.76 -6.24 -9.56
CA GLN A 26 16.03 -5.76 -8.20
C GLN A 26 15.06 -6.32 -7.16
N ILE A 27 13.92 -6.87 -7.57
CA ILE A 27 12.98 -7.50 -6.65
C ILE A 27 13.54 -8.86 -6.21
N SER A 28 13.75 -9.02 -4.90
CA SER A 28 14.24 -10.28 -4.36
C SER A 28 13.22 -11.41 -4.62
N PRO A 29 13.62 -12.50 -5.28
CA PRO A 29 12.77 -13.68 -5.43
C PRO A 29 12.30 -14.27 -4.11
N ASP A 30 13.03 -14.05 -3.03
CA ASP A 30 12.66 -14.55 -1.70
C ASP A 30 11.33 -13.97 -1.23
N ALA A 31 11.07 -12.68 -1.49
CA ALA A 31 9.84 -12.01 -1.05
C ALA A 31 8.58 -12.75 -1.56
N TYR A 32 8.42 -12.85 -2.88
CA TYR A 32 7.24 -13.52 -3.45
C TYR A 32 7.27 -15.06 -3.30
N THR A 33 8.45 -15.64 -3.09
CA THR A 33 8.56 -17.09 -2.83
C THR A 33 8.08 -17.44 -1.44
N PHE A 34 8.43 -16.64 -0.42
CA PHE A 34 7.92 -16.84 0.94
C PHE A 34 6.42 -16.59 1.01
N ASP A 35 5.92 -15.54 0.37
CA ASP A 35 4.49 -15.27 0.35
C ASP A 35 3.72 -16.42 -0.28
N GLN A 36 4.17 -16.93 -1.43
CA GLN A 36 3.54 -18.09 -2.06
C GLN A 36 3.61 -19.33 -1.18
N PHE A 37 4.75 -19.59 -0.54
CA PHE A 37 4.87 -20.72 0.39
C PHE A 37 3.83 -20.67 1.52
N PHE A 38 3.53 -19.48 2.04
CA PHE A 38 2.50 -19.32 3.07
C PHE A 38 1.09 -19.40 2.49
N LEU A 39 0.86 -18.89 1.28
CA LEU A 39 -0.43 -19.02 0.60
C LEU A 39 -0.78 -20.48 0.30
N ASP A 40 0.20 -21.30 -0.04
CA ASP A 40 0.01 -22.71 -0.38
C ASP A 40 -0.27 -23.62 0.83
N ARG A 41 -0.27 -23.09 2.05
CA ARG A 41 -0.63 -23.86 3.24
C ARG A 41 -2.08 -24.33 3.16
N PRO A 42 -2.37 -25.58 3.58
CA PRO A 42 -3.74 -26.09 3.59
C PRO A 42 -4.71 -25.15 4.30
N GLY A 43 -5.75 -24.73 3.60
CA GLY A 43 -6.82 -23.86 4.12
C GLY A 43 -6.56 -22.35 3.99
N ASN A 44 -5.34 -21.91 3.65
CA ASN A 44 -5.05 -20.48 3.49
C ASN A 44 -5.75 -19.88 2.26
N ASP A 45 -5.97 -20.65 1.22
CA ASP A 45 -6.78 -20.27 0.06
C ASP A 45 -8.20 -19.86 0.47
N ALA A 46 -8.86 -20.64 1.32
CA ALA A 46 -10.17 -20.33 1.85
C ALA A 46 -10.13 -19.05 2.70
N ILE A 47 -9.15 -18.89 3.57
CA ILE A 47 -8.98 -17.70 4.42
C ILE A 47 -8.81 -16.45 3.54
N GLN A 48 -7.95 -16.51 2.51
CA GLN A 48 -7.74 -15.37 1.61
C GLN A 48 -9.01 -14.99 0.85
N LEU A 49 -9.75 -15.97 0.35
CA LEU A 49 -11.03 -15.72 -0.32
C LEU A 49 -12.08 -15.13 0.63
N ASP A 50 -12.12 -15.57 1.87
CA ASP A 50 -13.02 -15.01 2.89
C ASP A 50 -12.64 -13.56 3.22
N LEU A 51 -11.35 -13.23 3.33
CA LEU A 51 -10.88 -11.85 3.52
C LEU A 51 -11.26 -10.95 2.35
N LEU A 52 -11.04 -11.40 1.11
CA LEU A 52 -11.45 -10.66 -0.08
C LEU A 52 -12.96 -10.45 -0.13
N HIS A 53 -13.75 -11.48 0.23
CA HIS A 53 -15.19 -11.36 0.29
C HIS A 53 -15.64 -10.37 1.37
N ASN A 54 -15.01 -10.44 2.55
CA ASN A 54 -15.35 -9.55 3.68
C ASN A 54 -15.00 -8.08 3.40
N TYR A 55 -14.06 -7.81 2.48
CA TYR A 55 -13.67 -6.44 2.10
C TYR A 55 -14.88 -5.58 1.69
N GLN A 56 -15.93 -6.16 1.12
CA GLN A 56 -17.16 -5.46 0.77
C GLN A 56 -17.81 -4.73 1.97
N SER A 57 -17.58 -5.20 3.21
CA SER A 57 -18.10 -4.55 4.41
C SER A 57 -17.51 -3.15 4.63
N ASN A 58 -16.34 -2.86 4.06
CA ASN A 58 -15.70 -1.55 4.15
C ASN A 58 -16.48 -0.47 3.38
N ILE A 59 -17.21 -0.85 2.33
CA ILE A 59 -17.97 0.11 1.50
C ILE A 59 -18.94 0.92 2.34
N ALA A 60 -19.61 0.28 3.31
CA ALA A 60 -20.54 0.96 4.20
C ALA A 60 -19.87 1.91 5.20
N LEU A 61 -18.54 1.85 5.35
CA LEU A 61 -17.76 2.66 6.28
C LEU A 61 -17.14 3.91 5.60
N TYR A 62 -17.14 3.99 4.28
CA TYR A 62 -16.45 5.05 3.54
C TYR A 62 -16.99 6.44 3.90
N ASP A 63 -18.29 6.63 3.99
CA ASP A 63 -18.89 7.92 4.35
C ASP A 63 -18.39 8.39 5.72
N GLY A 64 -18.29 7.49 6.70
CA GLY A 64 -17.76 7.80 8.04
C GLY A 64 -16.27 8.13 8.02
N TRP A 65 -15.47 7.49 7.13
CA TRP A 65 -14.04 7.82 6.97
C TRP A 65 -13.85 9.17 6.29
N HIS A 66 -14.63 9.50 5.27
CA HIS A 66 -14.64 10.81 4.64
C HIS A 66 -15.01 11.91 5.66
N GLU A 67 -16.07 11.69 6.46
CA GLU A 67 -16.46 12.62 7.53
C GLU A 67 -15.32 12.80 8.54
N TYR A 68 -14.66 11.72 8.97
CA TYR A 68 -13.50 11.81 9.85
C TYR A 68 -12.38 12.66 9.26
N PHE A 69 -12.00 12.44 7.99
CA PHE A 69 -10.96 13.21 7.33
C PHE A 69 -11.33 14.68 7.21
N HIS A 70 -12.56 15.00 6.84
CA HIS A 70 -13.06 16.36 6.76
C HIS A 70 -13.00 17.09 8.11
N ASN A 71 -13.42 16.43 9.18
CA ASN A 71 -13.54 17.03 10.51
C ASN A 71 -12.21 17.11 11.26
N GLN A 72 -11.35 16.09 11.13
CA GLN A 72 -10.13 15.99 11.93
C GLN A 72 -8.89 16.48 11.20
N GLN A 73 -8.89 16.51 9.86
CA GLN A 73 -7.77 16.97 9.04
C GLN A 73 -6.41 16.40 9.51
N PRO A 74 -6.28 15.09 9.74
CA PRO A 74 -5.04 14.53 10.21
C PRO A 74 -3.91 14.79 9.21
N ARG A 75 -2.69 14.96 9.71
CA ARG A 75 -1.52 14.98 8.83
C ARG A 75 -1.40 13.64 8.10
N MET A 76 -1.24 13.68 6.80
CA MET A 76 -1.15 12.47 5.98
C MET A 76 0.01 12.54 4.98
N LEU A 77 0.78 11.46 4.93
CA LEU A 77 1.77 11.19 3.89
C LEU A 77 1.28 10.02 3.04
N ILE A 78 1.20 10.24 1.74
CA ILE A 78 0.80 9.24 0.73
C ILE A 78 1.99 9.02 -0.19
N VAL A 79 2.48 7.78 -0.26
CA VAL A 79 3.49 7.37 -1.25
C VAL A 79 2.87 6.25 -2.07
N TRP A 80 2.84 6.41 -3.40
CA TRP A 80 2.08 5.53 -4.27
C TRP A 80 2.84 5.16 -5.53
N GLY A 81 2.81 3.88 -5.90
CA GLY A 81 3.33 3.43 -7.17
C GLY A 81 2.43 3.88 -8.33
N LYS A 82 2.94 4.71 -9.24
CA LYS A 82 2.13 5.23 -10.36
C LYS A 82 1.74 4.17 -11.38
N ASN A 83 2.41 3.02 -11.37
CA ASN A 83 2.18 1.90 -12.28
C ASN A 83 1.46 0.73 -11.59
N ASP A 84 0.88 0.95 -10.40
CA ASP A 84 0.12 -0.05 -9.66
C ASP A 84 -1.09 -0.50 -10.48
N PRO A 85 -1.20 -1.79 -10.86
CA PRO A 85 -2.31 -2.29 -11.67
C PRO A 85 -3.59 -2.53 -10.87
N PHE A 86 -3.52 -2.51 -9.54
CA PHE A 86 -4.65 -2.82 -8.64
C PHE A 86 -5.26 -1.55 -8.05
N PHE A 87 -4.42 -0.62 -7.61
CA PHE A 87 -4.85 0.63 -6.99
C PHE A 87 -4.33 1.81 -7.79
N THR A 88 -5.24 2.49 -8.47
CA THR A 88 -4.90 3.53 -9.43
C THR A 88 -4.41 4.83 -8.77
N VAL A 89 -3.70 5.64 -9.54
CA VAL A 89 -3.26 6.99 -9.14
C VAL A 89 -4.44 7.89 -8.75
N GLU A 90 -5.60 7.70 -9.39
CA GLU A 90 -6.82 8.45 -9.09
C GLU A 90 -7.29 8.18 -7.66
N GLY A 91 -7.18 6.93 -7.17
CA GLY A 91 -7.45 6.58 -5.78
C GLY A 91 -6.52 7.31 -4.81
N ALA A 92 -5.21 7.36 -5.13
CA ALA A 92 -4.24 8.09 -4.30
C ALA A 92 -4.54 9.61 -4.26
N LYS A 93 -4.91 10.21 -5.39
CA LYS A 93 -5.29 11.63 -5.49
C LYS A 93 -6.61 11.95 -4.78
N ALA A 94 -7.54 10.99 -4.73
CA ALA A 94 -8.84 11.18 -4.10
C ALA A 94 -8.72 11.57 -2.62
N TYR A 95 -7.70 11.10 -1.92
CA TYR A 95 -7.44 11.53 -0.53
C TYR A 95 -7.27 13.04 -0.39
N GLN A 96 -6.73 13.73 -1.41
CA GLN A 96 -6.52 15.18 -1.35
C GLN A 96 -7.84 15.97 -1.46
N SER A 97 -8.94 15.33 -1.88
CA SER A 97 -10.27 15.95 -1.84
C SER A 97 -10.74 16.16 -0.40
N ASP A 98 -10.44 15.23 0.50
CA ASP A 98 -10.80 15.31 1.91
C ASP A 98 -9.68 15.97 2.74
N LEU A 99 -8.43 15.73 2.36
CA LEU A 99 -7.21 16.17 3.03
C LEU A 99 -6.34 17.01 2.08
N PRO A 100 -6.69 18.27 1.79
CA PRO A 100 -5.98 19.07 0.80
C PRO A 100 -4.53 19.38 1.16
N LYS A 101 -4.14 19.16 2.42
CA LYS A 101 -2.75 19.30 2.90
C LYS A 101 -1.98 17.97 2.94
N ALA A 102 -2.56 16.87 2.46
CA ALA A 102 -1.87 15.60 2.39
C ALA A 102 -0.64 15.68 1.46
N GLU A 103 0.51 15.21 1.94
CA GLU A 103 1.74 15.12 1.15
C GLU A 103 1.64 13.88 0.25
N LEU A 104 1.55 14.08 -1.07
CA LEU A 104 1.44 12.99 -2.05
C LEU A 104 2.71 12.87 -2.89
N HIS A 105 3.28 11.68 -2.91
CA HIS A 105 4.40 11.28 -3.78
C HIS A 105 3.98 10.12 -4.69
N LEU A 106 3.96 10.37 -5.99
CA LEU A 106 3.79 9.34 -7.01
C LEU A 106 5.17 8.92 -7.52
N ILE A 107 5.53 7.67 -7.30
CA ILE A 107 6.84 7.11 -7.63
C ILE A 107 6.75 6.10 -8.77
N ASP A 108 7.85 5.91 -9.49
CA ASP A 108 7.91 5.07 -10.69
C ASP A 108 8.11 3.60 -10.34
N THR A 109 7.08 3.01 -9.74
CA THR A 109 7.04 1.61 -9.31
C THR A 109 5.62 1.06 -9.36
N GLY A 110 5.49 -0.26 -9.09
CA GLY A 110 4.24 -1.01 -9.04
C GLY A 110 3.60 -1.04 -7.65
N HIS A 111 2.95 -2.18 -7.36
CA HIS A 111 2.11 -2.36 -6.18
C HIS A 111 2.91 -2.41 -4.86
N PHE A 112 4.01 -3.15 -4.84
CA PHE A 112 4.85 -3.31 -3.66
C PHE A 112 6.03 -2.32 -3.64
N ALA A 113 5.72 -1.03 -3.55
CA ALA A 113 6.71 0.05 -3.58
C ALA A 113 7.82 -0.06 -2.52
N LEU A 114 7.62 -0.82 -1.44
CA LEU A 114 8.63 -1.06 -0.42
C LEU A 114 9.78 -1.94 -0.92
N GLU A 115 9.53 -2.80 -1.90
CA GLU A 115 10.52 -3.77 -2.38
C GLU A 115 11.63 -3.13 -3.23
N ASP A 116 11.29 -2.12 -4.03
CA ASP A 116 12.26 -1.45 -4.92
C ASP A 116 12.57 0.01 -4.53
N SER A 117 11.76 0.61 -3.67
CA SER A 117 11.84 2.04 -3.32
C SER A 117 11.96 2.29 -1.81
N SER A 118 12.41 1.31 -1.03
CA SER A 118 12.45 1.34 0.43
C SER A 118 13.24 2.54 1.00
N GLU A 119 14.38 2.89 0.40
CA GLU A 119 15.20 4.04 0.85
C GLU A 119 14.44 5.37 0.68
N PHE A 120 13.78 5.54 -0.48
CA PHE A 120 12.96 6.72 -0.72
C PHE A 120 11.83 6.83 0.30
N LEU A 121 11.07 5.75 0.51
CA LEU A 121 9.97 5.70 1.47
C LEU A 121 10.46 6.01 2.88
N ALA A 122 11.55 5.36 3.31
CA ALA A 122 12.13 5.60 4.63
C ALA A 122 12.56 7.06 4.84
N ALA A 123 13.13 7.69 3.80
CA ALA A 123 13.49 9.11 3.86
C ALA A 123 12.26 10.02 3.99
N ARG A 124 11.16 9.73 3.25
CA ARG A 124 9.91 10.51 3.33
C ARG A 124 9.22 10.34 4.68
N ILE A 125 9.14 9.11 5.19
CA ILE A 125 8.57 8.82 6.51
C ILE A 125 9.35 9.57 7.60
N ARG A 126 10.68 9.47 7.61
CA ARG A 126 11.53 10.20 8.58
C ARG A 126 11.33 11.71 8.50
N LYS A 127 11.27 12.27 7.29
CA LYS A 127 11.00 13.69 7.10
C LYS A 127 9.63 14.08 7.63
N PHE A 128 8.60 13.31 7.30
CA PHE A 128 7.22 13.56 7.71
C PHE A 128 7.07 13.63 9.24
N PHE A 129 7.72 12.74 9.97
CA PHE A 129 7.68 12.74 11.44
C PHE A 129 8.55 13.85 12.06
N ARG A 130 9.72 14.17 11.50
CA ARG A 130 10.61 15.23 12.03
C ARG A 130 9.99 16.63 11.95
N VAL A 131 9.20 16.92 10.94
CA VAL A 131 8.50 18.22 10.80
C VAL A 131 7.50 18.48 11.93
N GLY A 132 7.15 17.44 12.73
CA GLY A 132 6.29 17.57 13.92
C GLY A 132 7.06 17.72 15.25
N GLU A 133 8.37 17.60 15.27
CA GLU A 133 9.16 17.85 16.48
C GLU A 133 9.23 19.36 16.72
N ARG A 134 8.63 19.82 17.84
CA ARG A 134 8.82 21.21 18.29
C ARG A 134 10.31 21.45 18.50
N PRO A 135 10.85 22.64 18.14
CA PRO A 135 12.20 23.00 18.53
C PRO A 135 12.30 22.84 20.06
N GLN A 136 13.31 22.11 20.51
CA GLN A 136 13.61 22.04 21.94
C GLN A 136 13.86 23.47 22.41
N ILE A 137 13.05 23.94 23.36
CA ILE A 137 13.30 25.21 24.04
C ILE A 137 14.60 24.98 24.83
N GLU A 138 15.69 25.56 24.34
CA GLU A 138 16.92 25.65 25.13
C GLU A 138 16.57 26.50 26.36
N THR A 139 16.46 25.85 27.51
CA THR A 139 16.41 26.50 28.82
C THR A 139 17.80 26.95 29.13
N HIS A 140 18.06 28.25 29.04
CA HIS A 140 19.23 28.93 29.57
C HIS A 140 19.12 29.04 31.09
#